data_798a0fec69e3341bf69189ea7b0a59f3
#
_entry.id   798a0fec69e3341bf69189ea7b0a59f3
#
_cell.length_a   1.000
_cell.length_b   1.000
_cell.length_c   1.000
_cell.angle_alpha   90.00
_cell.angle_beta   90.00
_cell.angle_gamma   90.00
#
_symmetry.space_group_name_H-M   'P 1'
#
loop_
_entity.id
_entity.type
_entity.pdbx_description
1 polymer ?
#
loop_
_entity_poly.entity_id
_entity_poly.type
_entity_poly.pdbx_seq_one_letter_code
_entity_poly.pdbx_strand_id
1 'polypeptide(L)'
;MTEQTGKRMMRIETDRLIITDFTMDMAQAVHENSLDEDNRRFVPDEVFETLEEARETIEFLISVYGTNDGPQVHPVITRQDGKNIGYVQMVPMEDGTWEIGYHIAKAYTGNGYATEAVESFLPEMAGRVGISEVYGICLKENIASVHVLKKCGFEPVFEGTGDYQGEKRKIFRSVRKI
;
A
#
# COMPACT_ATOMS: atom_id res chain seq x y z
N MET A 1 17.55 24.94 20.29
CA MET A 1 16.39 25.11 19.40
C MET A 1 16.25 23.83 18.57
N THR A 2 15.41 22.93 18.99
CA THR A 2 15.05 21.74 18.20
C THR A 2 13.98 22.17 17.23
N GLU A 3 14.34 22.29 15.95
CA GLU A 3 13.37 22.39 14.88
C GLU A 3 12.54 21.10 14.88
N GLN A 4 11.33 21.18 15.39
CA GLN A 4 10.28 20.25 15.03
C GLN A 4 10.02 20.50 13.54
N THR A 5 10.66 19.71 12.68
CA THR A 5 10.25 19.57 11.28
C THR A 5 8.82 19.07 11.32
N GLY A 6 7.89 19.98 11.12
CA GLY A 6 6.46 19.69 11.14
C GLY A 6 6.18 18.56 10.14
N LYS A 7 5.71 17.43 10.66
CA LYS A 7 5.27 16.27 9.88
C LYS A 7 4.28 16.75 8.80
N ARG A 8 4.73 16.79 7.55
CA ARG A 8 3.88 17.21 6.43
C ARG A 8 2.85 16.12 6.15
N MET A 9 1.58 16.41 6.37
CA MET A 9 0.47 15.52 6.04
C MET A 9 0.56 15.05 4.58
N MET A 10 0.17 13.80 4.34
CA MET A 10 -0.03 13.29 2.99
C MET A 10 -1.35 13.83 2.45
N ARG A 11 -1.31 14.41 1.27
CA ARG A 11 -2.50 14.73 0.49
C ARG A 11 -2.18 14.74 -0.99
N ILE A 12 -2.61 13.70 -1.67
CA ILE A 12 -2.50 13.55 -3.12
C ILE A 12 -3.92 13.52 -3.67
N GLU A 13 -4.20 14.36 -4.64
CA GLU A 13 -5.47 14.38 -5.35
C GLU A 13 -5.24 14.02 -6.81
N THR A 14 -6.01 13.05 -7.28
CA THR A 14 -6.09 12.66 -8.69
C THR A 14 -7.48 13.01 -9.24
N ASP A 15 -7.79 12.60 -10.45
CA ASP A 15 -9.12 12.83 -11.01
C ASP A 15 -10.23 12.16 -10.19
N ARG A 16 -9.96 10.98 -9.63
CA ARG A 16 -10.96 10.16 -8.95
C ARG A 16 -10.67 9.87 -7.48
N LEU A 17 -9.42 10.08 -7.02
CA LEU A 17 -8.94 9.63 -5.72
C LEU A 17 -8.38 10.78 -4.87
N ILE A 18 -8.41 10.56 -3.56
CA ILE A 18 -7.63 11.29 -2.56
C ILE A 18 -6.85 10.26 -1.76
N ILE A 19 -5.53 10.45 -1.65
CA ILE A 19 -4.64 9.68 -0.77
C ILE A 19 -4.19 10.61 0.33
N THR A 20 -4.44 10.24 1.59
CA THR A 20 -4.20 11.09 2.75
C THR A 20 -3.65 10.28 3.94
N ASP A 21 -3.50 10.92 5.09
CA ASP A 21 -3.19 10.20 6.32
C ASP A 21 -4.44 9.51 6.88
N PHE A 22 -4.25 8.40 7.59
CA PHE A 22 -5.34 7.78 8.34
C PHE A 22 -5.81 8.66 9.49
N THR A 23 -7.11 8.58 9.75
CA THR A 23 -7.74 9.08 10.97
C THR A 23 -8.50 7.94 11.65
N MET A 24 -8.74 8.04 12.97
CA MET A 24 -9.31 6.93 13.73
C MET A 24 -10.75 6.58 13.32
N ASP A 25 -11.49 7.51 12.74
CA ASP A 25 -12.83 7.28 12.20
C ASP A 25 -12.85 6.39 10.95
N MET A 26 -11.70 6.15 10.33
CA MET A 26 -11.57 5.23 9.19
C MET A 26 -11.49 3.75 9.58
N ALA A 27 -11.42 3.43 10.87
CA ALA A 27 -11.22 2.06 11.34
C ALA A 27 -12.31 1.10 10.88
N GLN A 28 -13.57 1.53 10.84
CA GLN A 28 -14.67 0.69 10.38
C GLN A 28 -14.48 0.28 8.91
N ALA A 29 -14.15 1.23 8.03
CA ALA A 29 -13.91 0.94 6.62
C ALA A 29 -12.67 0.05 6.42
N VAL A 30 -11.60 0.28 7.18
CA VAL A 30 -10.39 -0.56 7.13
C VAL A 30 -10.71 -2.00 7.55
N HIS A 31 -11.44 -2.19 8.64
CA HIS A 31 -11.91 -3.50 9.07
C HIS A 31 -12.72 -4.19 7.97
N GLU A 32 -13.77 -3.56 7.47
CA GLU A 32 -14.65 -4.13 6.44
C GLU A 32 -13.91 -4.45 5.14
N ASN A 33 -13.06 -3.54 4.65
CA ASN A 33 -12.29 -3.73 3.43
C ASN A 33 -11.28 -4.88 3.54
N SER A 34 -10.77 -5.16 4.75
CA SER A 34 -9.79 -6.23 4.98
C SER A 34 -10.37 -7.64 4.89
N LEU A 35 -11.68 -7.79 5.04
CA LEU A 35 -12.35 -9.09 5.17
C LEU A 35 -12.64 -9.78 3.84
N ASP A 36 -12.34 -9.17 2.69
CA ASP A 36 -12.62 -9.81 1.41
C ASP A 36 -11.76 -11.06 1.16
N GLU A 37 -12.26 -11.98 0.32
CA GLU A 37 -11.61 -13.26 0.05
C GLU A 37 -10.24 -13.08 -0.62
N ASP A 38 -10.07 -12.08 -1.48
CA ASP A 38 -8.81 -11.81 -2.17
C ASP A 38 -7.75 -11.33 -1.18
N ASN A 39 -8.14 -10.51 -0.21
CA ASN A 39 -7.24 -10.09 0.86
C ASN A 39 -6.79 -11.28 1.71
N ARG A 40 -7.70 -12.15 2.10
CA ARG A 40 -7.38 -13.39 2.84
C ARG A 40 -6.46 -14.33 2.07
N ARG A 41 -6.63 -14.39 0.75
CA ARG A 41 -5.82 -15.27 -0.12
C ARG A 41 -4.43 -14.72 -0.40
N PHE A 42 -4.31 -13.43 -0.69
CA PHE A 42 -3.09 -12.83 -1.21
C PHE A 42 -2.25 -12.08 -0.18
N VAL A 43 -2.89 -11.53 0.85
CA VAL A 43 -2.26 -10.76 1.93
C VAL A 43 -2.89 -11.08 3.29
N PRO A 44 -2.80 -12.35 3.75
CA PRO A 44 -3.52 -12.81 4.94
C PRO A 44 -3.09 -12.12 6.24
N ASP A 45 -1.91 -11.54 6.30
CA ASP A 45 -1.40 -10.75 7.43
C ASP A 45 -1.99 -9.33 7.52
N GLU A 46 -2.74 -8.93 6.50
CA GLU A 46 -3.44 -7.63 6.44
C GLU A 46 -4.96 -7.76 6.62
N VAL A 47 -5.43 -8.86 7.19
CA VAL A 47 -6.84 -9.11 7.53
C VAL A 47 -7.05 -8.76 8.99
N PHE A 48 -8.01 -7.85 9.26
CA PHE A 48 -8.39 -7.44 10.61
C PHE A 48 -9.76 -8.03 10.94
N GLU A 49 -9.76 -9.08 11.76
CA GLU A 49 -10.99 -9.82 12.10
C GLU A 49 -11.92 -9.02 13.01
N THR A 50 -11.39 -8.03 13.72
CA THR A 50 -12.14 -7.18 14.61
C THR A 50 -11.91 -5.69 14.33
N LEU A 51 -12.88 -4.86 14.70
CA LEU A 51 -12.73 -3.40 14.64
C LEU A 51 -11.57 -2.92 15.51
N GLU A 52 -11.33 -3.57 16.65
CA GLU A 52 -10.23 -3.20 17.56
C GLU A 52 -8.86 -3.43 16.91
N GLU A 53 -8.66 -4.55 16.23
CA GLU A 53 -7.41 -4.80 15.46
C GLU A 53 -7.17 -3.72 14.39
N ALA A 54 -8.22 -3.29 13.70
CA ALA A 54 -8.12 -2.19 12.73
C ALA A 54 -7.76 -0.86 13.40
N ARG A 55 -8.34 -0.57 14.57
CA ARG A 55 -8.03 0.65 15.35
C ARG A 55 -6.59 0.67 15.82
N GLU A 56 -6.12 -0.42 16.43
CA GLU A 56 -4.72 -0.56 16.90
C GLU A 56 -3.73 -0.40 15.74
N THR A 57 -4.06 -1.00 14.60
CA THR A 57 -3.23 -0.87 13.38
C THR A 57 -3.17 0.57 12.89
N ILE A 58 -4.29 1.29 12.81
CA ILE A 58 -4.30 2.70 12.40
C ILE A 58 -3.49 3.55 13.38
N GLU A 59 -3.64 3.34 14.67
CA GLU A 59 -2.88 4.07 15.70
C GLU A 59 -1.37 3.87 15.51
N PHE A 60 -0.94 2.62 15.29
CA PHE A 60 0.45 2.32 14.97
C PHE A 60 0.91 3.04 13.68
N LEU A 61 0.14 2.94 12.59
CA LEU A 61 0.49 3.56 11.31
C LEU A 61 0.64 5.08 11.41
N ILE A 62 -0.24 5.73 12.15
CA ILE A 62 -0.14 7.18 12.41
C ILE A 62 1.15 7.50 13.19
N SER A 63 1.55 6.64 14.12
CA SER A 63 2.75 6.85 14.95
C SER A 63 4.05 6.79 14.14
N VAL A 64 4.10 6.05 13.04
CA VAL A 64 5.31 5.88 12.19
C VAL A 64 5.37 6.81 10.99
N TYR A 65 4.34 7.60 10.73
CA TYR A 65 4.35 8.57 9.65
C TYR A 65 5.53 9.56 9.76
N GLY A 66 6.22 9.74 8.65
CA GLY A 66 7.37 10.64 8.56
C GLY A 66 8.66 10.07 9.15
N THR A 67 8.67 8.78 9.49
CA THR A 67 9.88 8.02 9.85
C THR A 67 10.22 7.02 8.75
N ASN A 68 11.45 6.46 8.76
CA ASN A 68 11.83 5.35 7.90
C ASN A 68 11.83 4.01 8.65
N ASP A 69 11.26 3.98 9.88
CA ASP A 69 11.31 2.84 10.78
C ASP A 69 10.11 1.89 10.64
N GLY A 70 9.14 2.25 9.80
CA GLY A 70 7.94 1.44 9.62
C GLY A 70 7.24 1.70 8.29
N PRO A 71 6.18 0.93 8.01
CA PRO A 71 5.43 1.06 6.78
C PRO A 71 4.72 2.41 6.69
N GLN A 72 4.77 3.01 5.51
CA GLN A 72 4.05 4.24 5.18
C GLN A 72 2.78 3.86 4.42
N VAL A 73 1.69 3.64 5.16
CA VAL A 73 0.39 3.18 4.63
C VAL A 73 -0.61 4.31 4.63
N HIS A 74 -1.26 4.55 3.50
CA HIS A 74 -2.19 5.65 3.32
C HIS A 74 -3.51 5.18 2.72
N PRO A 75 -4.66 5.62 3.23
CA PRO A 75 -5.97 5.26 2.69
C PRO A 75 -6.17 5.85 1.29
N VAL A 76 -6.86 5.11 0.46
CA VAL A 76 -7.32 5.52 -0.86
C VAL A 76 -8.81 5.82 -0.76
N ILE A 77 -9.17 7.07 -1.02
CA ILE A 77 -10.54 7.59 -0.86
C ILE A 77 -11.07 8.04 -2.21
N THR A 78 -12.29 7.67 -2.56
CA THR A 78 -12.94 8.17 -3.77
C THR A 78 -13.39 9.62 -3.59
N ARG A 79 -13.10 10.46 -4.57
CA ARG A 79 -13.52 11.88 -4.54
C ARG A 79 -15.04 12.05 -4.67
N GLN A 80 -15.68 11.12 -5.37
CA GLN A 80 -17.10 11.22 -5.67
C GLN A 80 -17.97 11.14 -4.42
N ASP A 81 -17.67 10.21 -3.52
CA ASP A 81 -18.52 9.91 -2.36
C ASP A 81 -17.76 9.81 -1.02
N GLY A 82 -16.46 10.11 -1.03
CA GLY A 82 -15.63 10.14 0.17
C GLY A 82 -15.42 8.78 0.83
N LYS A 83 -15.60 7.67 0.11
CA LYS A 83 -15.44 6.32 0.66
C LYS A 83 -13.99 5.88 0.64
N ASN A 84 -13.55 5.31 1.75
CA ASN A 84 -12.28 4.58 1.82
C ASN A 84 -12.45 3.23 1.11
N ILE A 85 -11.76 3.05 -0.01
CA ILE A 85 -11.85 1.86 -0.86
C ILE A 85 -10.63 0.95 -0.77
N GLY A 86 -9.63 1.30 0.01
CA GLY A 86 -8.41 0.53 0.16
C GLY A 86 -7.25 1.38 0.65
N TYR A 87 -6.04 0.91 0.35
CA TYR A 87 -4.81 1.61 0.74
C TYR A 87 -3.72 1.45 -0.32
N VAL A 88 -2.72 2.31 -0.21
CA VAL A 88 -1.43 2.20 -0.90
C VAL A 88 -0.32 2.39 0.13
N GLN A 89 0.77 1.66 0.01
CA GLN A 89 1.84 1.66 1.01
C GLN A 89 3.23 1.53 0.41
N MET A 90 4.22 2.02 1.17
CA MET A 90 5.62 1.71 0.99
C MET A 90 6.17 1.10 2.27
N VAL A 91 6.82 -0.05 2.16
CA VAL A 91 7.32 -0.83 3.29
C VAL A 91 8.83 -0.94 3.22
N PRO A 92 9.56 -0.54 4.29
CA PRO A 92 11.00 -0.75 4.37
C PRO A 92 11.30 -2.23 4.61
N MET A 93 12.22 -2.78 3.82
CA MET A 93 12.64 -4.17 3.92
C MET A 93 13.96 -4.28 4.71
N GLU A 94 14.23 -5.46 5.29
CA GLU A 94 15.44 -5.71 6.11
C GLU A 94 16.75 -5.49 5.34
N ASP A 95 16.74 -5.68 4.03
CA ASP A 95 17.90 -5.46 3.15
C ASP A 95 18.12 -3.97 2.76
N GLY A 96 17.33 -3.07 3.32
CA GLY A 96 17.39 -1.64 3.03
C GLY A 96 16.65 -1.20 1.77
N THR A 97 15.99 -2.11 1.06
CA THR A 97 15.09 -1.78 -0.06
C THR A 97 13.71 -1.37 0.43
N TRP A 98 12.91 -0.82 -0.47
CA TRP A 98 11.52 -0.48 -0.21
C TRP A 98 10.59 -1.19 -1.19
N GLU A 99 9.44 -1.60 -0.70
CA GLU A 99 8.45 -2.35 -1.45
C GLU A 99 7.13 -1.60 -1.52
N ILE A 100 6.54 -1.53 -2.71
CA ILE A 100 5.18 -1.02 -2.91
C ILE A 100 4.15 -2.10 -2.57
N GLY A 101 3.10 -1.71 -1.87
CA GLY A 101 1.93 -2.54 -1.63
C GLY A 101 0.65 -1.74 -1.87
N TYR A 102 -0.42 -2.42 -2.16
CA TYR A 102 -1.74 -1.82 -2.39
C TYR A 102 -2.84 -2.86 -2.28
N HIS A 103 -4.00 -2.41 -1.86
CA HIS A 103 -5.23 -3.19 -1.89
C HIS A 103 -6.41 -2.28 -2.21
N ILE A 104 -7.27 -2.75 -3.11
CA ILE A 104 -8.57 -2.14 -3.39
C ILE A 104 -9.66 -3.14 -3.07
N ALA A 105 -10.63 -2.75 -2.27
CA ALA A 105 -11.75 -3.59 -1.87
C ALA A 105 -12.49 -4.13 -3.10
N LYS A 106 -12.91 -5.39 -3.05
CA LYS A 106 -13.43 -6.14 -4.19
C LYS A 106 -14.54 -5.43 -4.97
N ALA A 107 -15.42 -4.71 -4.26
CA ALA A 107 -16.50 -3.95 -4.89
C ALA A 107 -16.02 -2.83 -5.82
N TYR A 108 -14.76 -2.41 -5.70
CA TYR A 108 -14.15 -1.31 -6.46
C TYR A 108 -13.05 -1.75 -7.42
N THR A 109 -12.75 -3.05 -7.48
CA THR A 109 -11.75 -3.60 -8.41
C THR A 109 -12.24 -3.53 -9.87
N GLY A 110 -11.31 -3.63 -10.82
CA GLY A 110 -11.62 -3.58 -12.24
C GLY A 110 -11.88 -2.17 -12.82
N ASN A 111 -11.61 -1.12 -12.05
CA ASN A 111 -11.84 0.28 -12.45
C ASN A 111 -10.53 1.09 -12.63
N GLY A 112 -9.38 0.46 -12.45
CA GLY A 112 -8.08 1.13 -12.56
C GLY A 112 -7.65 1.94 -11.33
N TYR A 113 -8.34 1.83 -10.20
CA TYR A 113 -8.02 2.58 -8.99
C TYR A 113 -6.66 2.23 -8.40
N ALA A 114 -6.28 0.95 -8.38
CA ALA A 114 -4.98 0.53 -7.87
C ALA A 114 -3.83 1.16 -8.68
N THR A 115 -3.92 1.13 -10.00
CA THR A 115 -2.94 1.76 -10.90
C THR A 115 -2.85 3.27 -10.65
N GLU A 116 -3.99 3.95 -10.59
CA GLU A 116 -4.06 5.40 -10.33
C GLU A 116 -3.46 5.77 -8.97
N ALA A 117 -3.76 4.99 -7.92
CA ALA A 117 -3.21 5.18 -6.59
C ALA A 117 -1.68 4.99 -6.57
N VAL A 118 -1.17 3.90 -7.14
CA VAL A 118 0.27 3.61 -7.18
C VAL A 118 1.03 4.68 -7.97
N GLU A 119 0.56 5.05 -9.15
CA GLU A 119 1.23 6.03 -10.00
C GLU A 119 1.31 7.42 -9.37
N SER A 120 0.29 7.83 -8.61
CA SER A 120 0.29 9.11 -7.92
C SER A 120 1.08 9.09 -6.61
N PHE A 121 1.06 7.97 -5.89
CA PHE A 121 1.70 7.81 -4.59
C PHE A 121 3.22 7.63 -4.67
N LEU A 122 3.69 6.84 -5.63
CA LEU A 122 5.09 6.44 -5.74
C LEU A 122 6.07 7.63 -5.76
N PRO A 123 5.93 8.63 -6.65
CA PRO A 123 6.88 9.74 -6.71
C PRO A 123 6.92 10.56 -5.43
N GLU A 124 5.76 10.83 -4.86
CA GLU A 124 5.64 11.60 -3.61
C GLU A 124 6.30 10.86 -2.44
N MET A 125 5.99 9.57 -2.27
CA MET A 125 6.52 8.79 -1.15
C MET A 125 8.02 8.50 -1.34
N ALA A 126 8.47 8.15 -2.53
CA ALA A 126 9.88 7.95 -2.82
C ALA A 126 10.72 9.20 -2.49
N GLY A 127 10.20 10.38 -2.82
CA GLY A 127 10.83 11.66 -2.44
C GLY A 127 10.88 11.87 -0.93
N ARG A 128 9.83 11.50 -0.20
CA ARG A 128 9.78 11.65 1.27
C ARG A 128 10.76 10.73 2.00
N VAL A 129 10.91 9.49 1.53
CA VAL A 129 11.83 8.52 2.15
C VAL A 129 13.25 8.56 1.55
N GLY A 130 13.46 9.32 0.49
CA GLY A 130 14.78 9.57 -0.10
C GLY A 130 15.32 8.40 -0.91
N ILE A 131 14.46 7.69 -1.64
CA ILE A 131 14.85 6.54 -2.47
C ILE A 131 14.60 6.81 -3.96
N SER A 132 15.34 6.09 -4.82
CA SER A 132 15.24 6.16 -6.28
C SER A 132 14.83 4.84 -6.94
N GLU A 133 14.59 3.82 -6.15
CA GLU A 133 14.22 2.49 -6.62
C GLU A 133 13.23 1.83 -5.65
N VAL A 134 12.18 1.21 -6.19
CA VAL A 134 11.12 0.54 -5.44
C VAL A 134 10.87 -0.83 -6.04
N TYR A 135 10.69 -1.82 -5.19
CA TYR A 135 10.32 -3.19 -5.59
C TYR A 135 8.82 -3.41 -5.46
N GLY A 136 8.29 -4.31 -6.30
CA GLY A 136 6.94 -4.84 -6.19
C GLY A 136 7.00 -6.35 -6.19
N ILE A 137 6.40 -6.98 -5.17
CA ILE A 137 6.36 -8.42 -5.01
C ILE A 137 4.91 -8.85 -4.83
N CYS A 138 4.48 -9.85 -5.58
CA CYS A 138 3.18 -10.48 -5.38
C CYS A 138 3.24 -11.97 -5.70
N LEU A 139 2.22 -12.71 -5.30
CA LEU A 139 2.05 -14.08 -5.75
C LEU A 139 1.84 -14.09 -7.27
N LYS A 140 2.51 -15.01 -7.98
CA LYS A 140 2.39 -15.14 -9.44
C LYS A 140 0.94 -15.37 -9.88
N GLU A 141 0.15 -16.06 -9.08
CA GLU A 141 -1.27 -16.32 -9.33
C GLU A 141 -2.16 -15.07 -9.14
N ASN A 142 -1.67 -14.03 -8.48
CA ASN A 142 -2.36 -12.75 -8.36
C ASN A 142 -2.17 -11.92 -9.64
N ILE A 143 -2.86 -12.32 -10.68
CA ILE A 143 -2.73 -11.74 -12.04
C ILE A 143 -3.09 -10.25 -12.04
N ALA A 144 -4.08 -9.85 -11.24
CA ALA A 144 -4.46 -8.45 -11.12
C ALA A 144 -3.31 -7.58 -10.60
N SER A 145 -2.59 -8.06 -9.58
CA SER A 145 -1.43 -7.35 -9.03
C SER A 145 -0.26 -7.30 -10.01
N VAL A 146 0.03 -8.40 -10.71
CA VAL A 146 1.04 -8.42 -11.79
C VAL A 146 0.71 -7.37 -12.86
N HIS A 147 -0.54 -7.25 -13.26
CA HIS A 147 -0.98 -6.23 -14.24
C HIS A 147 -0.79 -4.80 -13.72
N VAL A 148 -1.13 -4.52 -12.47
CA VAL A 148 -0.95 -3.20 -11.86
C VAL A 148 0.54 -2.82 -11.87
N LEU A 149 1.41 -3.72 -11.42
CA LEU A 149 2.86 -3.49 -11.42
C LEU A 149 3.39 -3.18 -12.82
N LYS A 150 3.02 -3.98 -13.81
CA LYS A 150 3.42 -3.75 -15.20
C LYS A 150 2.91 -2.41 -15.76
N LYS A 151 1.66 -2.07 -15.52
CA LYS A 151 1.08 -0.77 -15.93
C LYS A 151 1.77 0.42 -15.27
N CYS A 152 2.21 0.25 -14.03
CA CYS A 152 2.95 1.29 -13.30
C CYS A 152 4.46 1.32 -13.64
N GLY A 153 4.89 0.61 -14.68
CA GLY A 153 6.28 0.67 -15.17
C GLY A 153 7.28 -0.15 -14.35
N PHE A 154 6.82 -1.10 -13.56
CA PHE A 154 7.69 -2.07 -12.91
C PHE A 154 8.15 -3.14 -13.89
N GLU A 155 9.46 -3.35 -13.95
CA GLU A 155 10.08 -4.35 -14.82
C GLU A 155 10.32 -5.65 -14.04
N PRO A 156 9.98 -6.83 -14.62
CA PRO A 156 10.21 -8.11 -13.99
C PRO A 156 11.70 -8.35 -13.73
N VAL A 157 12.07 -8.79 -12.52
CA VAL A 157 13.44 -9.18 -12.17
C VAL A 157 13.53 -10.62 -11.69
N PHE A 158 12.44 -11.22 -11.26
CA PHE A 158 12.40 -12.62 -10.85
C PHE A 158 10.97 -13.19 -10.93
N GLU A 159 10.88 -14.40 -11.47
CA GLU A 159 9.69 -15.26 -11.37
C GLU A 159 10.12 -16.65 -10.95
N GLY A 160 9.49 -17.20 -9.91
CA GLY A 160 9.81 -18.55 -9.43
C GLY A 160 9.42 -18.73 -7.97
N THR A 161 9.97 -19.78 -7.36
CA THR A 161 9.75 -20.06 -5.95
C THR A 161 10.64 -19.17 -5.09
N GLY A 162 10.03 -18.41 -4.19
CA GLY A 162 10.72 -17.54 -3.26
C GLY A 162 9.96 -17.43 -1.95
N ASP A 163 10.50 -16.63 -1.03
CA ASP A 163 9.83 -16.32 0.23
C ASP A 163 8.70 -15.29 0.00
N TYR A 164 7.53 -15.60 0.57
CA TYR A 164 6.39 -14.68 0.62
C TYR A 164 5.71 -14.83 1.97
N GLN A 165 5.85 -13.82 2.82
CA GLN A 165 5.29 -13.82 4.17
C GLN A 165 5.71 -15.06 5.00
N GLY A 166 6.99 -15.46 4.91
CA GLY A 166 7.55 -16.59 5.64
C GLY A 166 7.29 -17.98 5.04
N GLU A 167 6.61 -18.04 3.89
CA GLU A 167 6.32 -19.29 3.19
C GLU A 167 6.98 -19.33 1.80
N LYS A 168 7.35 -20.52 1.34
CA LYS A 168 7.82 -20.73 -0.03
C LYS A 168 6.64 -20.78 -0.99
N ARG A 169 6.52 -19.75 -1.83
CA ARG A 169 5.45 -19.60 -2.81
C ARG A 169 6.01 -19.22 -4.18
N LYS A 170 5.20 -19.39 -5.22
CA LYS A 170 5.54 -18.86 -6.53
C LYS A 170 5.26 -17.36 -6.56
N ILE A 171 6.31 -16.57 -6.71
CA ILE A 171 6.27 -15.11 -6.67
C ILE A 171 6.64 -14.48 -8.01
N PHE A 172 6.16 -13.26 -8.19
CA PHE A 172 6.58 -12.31 -9.20
C PHE A 172 7.22 -11.12 -8.50
N ARG A 173 8.49 -10.86 -8.80
CA ARG A 173 9.24 -9.72 -8.28
C ARG A 173 9.60 -8.78 -9.43
N SER A 174 9.40 -7.51 -9.20
CA SER A 174 9.66 -6.46 -10.17
C SER A 174 10.30 -5.25 -9.51
N VAL A 175 10.84 -4.34 -10.31
CA VAL A 175 11.50 -3.13 -9.84
C VAL A 175 11.12 -1.95 -10.71
N ARG A 176 10.99 -0.77 -10.10
CA ARG A 176 10.84 0.51 -10.79
C ARG A 176 11.86 1.51 -10.27
N LYS A 177 12.55 2.18 -11.19
CA LYS A 177 13.35 3.39 -10.90
C LYS A 177 12.45 4.61 -10.93
N ILE A 178 12.66 5.49 -9.97
CA ILE A 178 11.88 6.72 -9.81
C ILE A 178 12.62 7.90 -10.44
#